data_c139daf390fa36dd8cc8cbeabf08848f
#
_entry.id   c139daf390fa36dd8cc8cbeabf08848f
#
_cell.length_a   1.000
_cell.length_b   1.000
_cell.length_c   1.000
_cell.angle_alpha   90.00
_cell.angle_beta   90.00
_cell.angle_gamma   90.00
#
_symmetry.space_group_name_H-M   'P 1'
#
loop_
_entity.id
_entity.type
_entity.pdbx_description
1 polymer ?
#
loop_
_entity_poly.entity_id
_entity_poly.type
_entity_poly.pdbx_seq_one_letter_code
_entity_poly.pdbx_strand_id
1 'polypeptide(L)'
;ELRKKISRYQEILGSEKILKGVIVGELEEVKKSFGDERRTEIIEEQADINLEDLIPVQDVVITVSHSGFMKRTPLASYRQQIRGGKGRMGMKTRAEDFIERLFVASTHSYILVYSNKGKVHWLKVYEIPDVATAGRGKHITSLVNLADGEKVAALVSVRELADEKEDIRVGRETYAKEGYVILATLKGRIKKTRLSAFSNPMARGIIAMNIGDGDELISA
;
A
#
# COMPACT_ATOMS: atom_id res chain seq x y z
N GLU A 1 25.36 51.40 -50.06
CA GLU A 1 25.46 50.32 -49.08
C GLU A 1 24.59 50.57 -47.82
N LEU A 2 24.75 51.73 -47.15
CA LEU A 2 24.07 52.08 -45.91
C LEU A 2 22.53 52.07 -46.03
N ARG A 3 22.01 52.65 -47.13
CA ARG A 3 20.56 52.65 -47.38
C ARG A 3 19.95 51.23 -47.51
N LYS A 4 20.69 50.30 -48.13
CA LYS A 4 20.26 48.90 -48.23
C LYS A 4 20.20 48.19 -46.87
N LYS A 5 21.20 48.45 -46.01
CA LYS A 5 21.23 47.91 -44.66
C LYS A 5 20.09 48.46 -43.80
N ILE A 6 19.81 49.77 -43.90
CA ILE A 6 18.68 50.39 -43.17
C ILE A 6 17.35 49.77 -43.61
N SER A 7 17.12 49.65 -44.93
CA SER A 7 15.89 49.02 -45.42
C SER A 7 15.73 47.60 -44.93
N ARG A 8 16.79 46.80 -44.93
CA ARG A 8 16.77 45.41 -44.37
C ARG A 8 16.43 45.36 -42.87
N TYR A 9 17.02 46.26 -42.09
CA TYR A 9 16.70 46.30 -40.65
C TYR A 9 15.26 46.77 -40.38
N GLN A 10 14.74 47.68 -41.19
CA GLN A 10 13.34 48.07 -41.10
C GLN A 10 12.39 46.93 -41.45
N GLU A 11 12.72 46.11 -42.46
CA GLU A 11 11.93 44.88 -42.79
C GLU A 11 11.95 43.87 -41.67
N ILE A 12 13.12 43.64 -41.05
CA ILE A 12 13.25 42.71 -39.91
C ILE A 12 12.43 43.19 -38.71
N LEU A 13 12.48 44.47 -38.38
CA LEU A 13 11.73 45.06 -37.28
C LEU A 13 10.23 45.20 -37.58
N GLY A 14 9.84 45.31 -38.84
CA GLY A 14 8.42 45.44 -39.28
C GLY A 14 7.68 44.12 -39.31
N SER A 15 8.34 42.96 -39.26
CA SER A 15 7.71 41.66 -39.37
C SER A 15 8.29 40.66 -38.38
N GLU A 16 7.43 40.22 -37.42
CA GLU A 16 7.80 39.22 -36.42
C GLU A 16 8.25 37.89 -37.06
N LYS A 17 7.70 37.53 -38.21
CA LYS A 17 8.07 36.32 -38.96
C LYS A 17 9.48 36.39 -39.48
N ILE A 18 9.88 37.56 -40.03
CA ILE A 18 11.22 37.78 -40.56
C ILE A 18 12.24 37.84 -39.41
N LEU A 19 11.88 38.51 -38.31
CA LEU A 19 12.71 38.57 -37.10
C LEU A 19 12.98 37.15 -36.54
N LYS A 20 11.93 36.33 -36.40
CA LYS A 20 12.09 34.92 -35.98
C LYS A 20 12.97 34.10 -36.94
N GLY A 21 12.83 34.34 -38.27
CA GLY A 21 13.67 33.70 -39.27
C GLY A 21 15.16 34.04 -39.13
N VAL A 22 15.49 35.29 -38.81
CA VAL A 22 16.88 35.71 -38.57
C VAL A 22 17.42 35.05 -37.30
N ILE A 23 16.64 35.05 -36.20
CA ILE A 23 17.04 34.42 -34.94
C ILE A 23 17.28 32.92 -35.13
N VAL A 24 16.40 32.21 -35.84
CA VAL A 24 16.60 30.80 -36.14
C VAL A 24 17.85 30.54 -36.94
N GLY A 25 18.10 31.37 -37.99
CA GLY A 25 19.31 31.24 -38.78
C GLY A 25 20.59 31.43 -37.97
N GLU A 26 20.65 32.44 -37.11
CA GLU A 26 21.81 32.68 -36.22
C GLU A 26 21.98 31.53 -35.20
N LEU A 27 20.91 30.99 -34.65
CA LEU A 27 20.97 29.84 -33.74
C LEU A 27 21.44 28.56 -34.44
N GLU A 28 21.04 28.37 -35.71
CA GLU A 28 21.52 27.22 -36.50
C GLU A 28 23.02 27.33 -36.82
N GLU A 29 23.53 28.53 -37.10
CA GLU A 29 24.99 28.76 -37.28
C GLU A 29 25.75 28.46 -35.99
N VAL A 30 25.26 28.93 -34.84
CA VAL A 30 25.87 28.66 -33.54
C VAL A 30 25.83 27.13 -33.25
N LYS A 31 24.71 26.48 -33.52
CA LYS A 31 24.58 25.03 -33.37
C LYS A 31 25.57 24.28 -34.26
N LYS A 32 25.76 24.72 -35.50
CA LYS A 32 26.69 24.08 -36.43
C LYS A 32 28.15 24.27 -36.03
N SER A 33 28.47 25.42 -35.41
CA SER A 33 29.86 25.78 -35.05
C SER A 33 30.27 25.23 -33.68
N PHE A 34 29.33 25.11 -32.74
CA PHE A 34 29.58 24.80 -31.34
C PHE A 34 28.76 23.63 -30.82
N GLY A 35 27.88 23.05 -31.66
CA GLY A 35 27.08 21.88 -31.25
C GLY A 35 27.93 20.63 -31.16
N ASP A 36 27.96 20.02 -30.03
CA ASP A 36 28.55 18.71 -29.78
C ASP A 36 27.45 17.66 -29.58
N GLU A 37 27.83 16.40 -29.70
CA GLU A 37 26.89 15.31 -29.44
C GLU A 37 26.49 15.27 -27.97
N ARG A 38 25.25 14.90 -27.75
CA ARG A 38 24.73 14.76 -26.38
C ARG A 38 25.54 13.69 -25.65
N ARG A 39 26.13 14.04 -24.50
CA ARG A 39 26.93 13.13 -23.66
C ARG A 39 26.08 12.20 -22.78
N THR A 40 24.82 12.56 -22.59
CA THR A 40 23.90 11.77 -21.79
C THR A 40 22.87 11.06 -22.66
N GLU A 41 22.60 9.81 -22.40
CA GLU A 41 21.56 9.03 -23.05
C GLU A 41 20.16 9.44 -22.53
N ILE A 42 19.18 9.55 -23.42
CA ILE A 42 17.79 9.72 -23.02
C ILE A 42 17.25 8.30 -22.81
N ILE A 43 17.10 7.93 -21.56
CA ILE A 43 16.44 6.67 -21.19
C ILE A 43 14.96 6.99 -21.01
N GLU A 44 14.08 6.26 -21.67
CA GLU A 44 12.65 6.30 -21.33
C GLU A 44 12.49 5.94 -19.86
N GLU A 45 11.62 6.67 -19.17
CA GLU A 45 11.36 6.50 -17.74
C GLU A 45 11.09 5.02 -17.48
N GLN A 46 12.01 4.34 -16.84
CA GLN A 46 11.79 2.98 -16.36
C GLN A 46 10.72 3.13 -15.30
N ALA A 47 9.60 2.42 -15.51
CA ALA A 47 8.51 2.38 -14.53
C ALA A 47 9.10 2.21 -13.14
N ASP A 48 8.75 3.11 -12.22
CA ASP A 48 9.21 3.06 -10.84
C ASP A 48 9.02 1.65 -10.32
N ILE A 49 10.12 0.96 -10.02
CA ILE A 49 10.08 -0.39 -9.46
C ILE A 49 9.49 -0.23 -8.06
N ASN A 50 8.24 -0.62 -7.92
CA ASN A 50 7.59 -0.66 -6.61
C ASN A 50 8.34 -1.67 -5.72
N LEU A 51 8.57 -1.30 -4.48
CA LEU A 51 9.18 -2.19 -3.49
C LEU A 51 8.43 -3.54 -3.41
N GLU A 52 7.14 -3.51 -3.66
CA GLU A 52 6.25 -4.68 -3.69
C GLU A 52 6.64 -5.69 -4.79
N ASP A 53 7.10 -5.20 -5.95
CA ASP A 53 7.51 -6.05 -7.09
C ASP A 53 8.80 -6.86 -6.79
N LEU A 54 9.61 -6.39 -5.83
CA LEU A 54 10.83 -7.07 -5.39
C LEU A 54 10.56 -8.14 -4.32
N ILE A 55 9.35 -8.16 -3.74
CA ILE A 55 9.00 -9.09 -2.67
C ILE A 55 8.32 -10.33 -3.26
N PRO A 56 8.84 -11.54 -3.03
CA PRO A 56 8.23 -12.75 -3.55
C PRO A 56 6.84 -12.98 -2.93
N VAL A 57 5.88 -13.36 -3.76
CA VAL A 57 4.55 -13.79 -3.31
C VAL A 57 4.69 -15.14 -2.63
N GLN A 58 4.44 -15.19 -1.33
CA GLN A 58 4.49 -16.42 -0.54
C GLN A 58 3.47 -16.39 0.60
N ASP A 59 2.99 -17.56 0.99
CA ASP A 59 2.13 -17.69 2.15
C ASP A 59 2.95 -17.65 3.44
N VAL A 60 2.53 -16.82 4.37
CA VAL A 60 3.14 -16.64 5.67
C VAL A 60 2.11 -16.79 6.78
N VAL A 61 2.56 -17.29 7.91
CA VAL A 61 1.78 -17.37 9.14
C VAL A 61 1.97 -16.09 9.93
N ILE A 62 0.88 -15.37 10.17
CA ILE A 62 0.84 -14.21 11.03
C ILE A 62 0.46 -14.66 12.43
N THR A 63 1.29 -14.32 13.39
CA THR A 63 1.05 -14.62 14.81
C THR A 63 0.93 -13.32 15.58
N VAL A 64 -0.16 -13.17 16.34
CA VAL A 64 -0.44 -11.98 17.15
C VAL A 64 -0.62 -12.42 18.60
N SER A 65 0.10 -11.79 19.52
CA SER A 65 -0.05 -12.03 20.94
C SER A 65 -1.08 -11.10 21.57
N HIS A 66 -1.60 -11.48 22.71
CA HIS A 66 -2.54 -10.68 23.50
C HIS A 66 -1.98 -9.30 23.88
N SER A 67 -0.68 -9.21 24.17
CA SER A 67 -0.01 -7.93 24.41
C SER A 67 0.21 -7.09 23.13
N GLY A 68 -0.28 -7.51 21.95
CA GLY A 68 -0.19 -6.77 20.71
C GLY A 68 1.14 -6.93 19.95
N PHE A 69 1.96 -7.94 20.24
CA PHE A 69 3.13 -8.26 19.41
C PHE A 69 2.73 -9.06 18.18
N MET A 70 3.25 -8.65 17.05
CA MET A 70 2.95 -9.26 15.75
C MET A 70 4.23 -9.67 15.03
N LYS A 71 4.19 -10.82 14.37
CA LYS A 71 5.24 -11.29 13.47
C LYS A 71 4.66 -12.09 12.31
N ARG A 72 5.46 -12.23 11.27
CA ARG A 72 5.23 -13.20 10.20
C ARG A 72 6.32 -14.27 10.24
N THR A 73 5.95 -15.46 9.80
CA THR A 73 6.90 -16.58 9.63
C THR A 73 6.51 -17.35 8.36
N PRO A 74 7.43 -17.70 7.46
CA PRO A 74 7.11 -18.46 6.26
C PRO A 74 6.35 -19.74 6.60
N LEU A 75 5.27 -20.03 5.86
CA LEU A 75 4.45 -21.22 6.08
C LEU A 75 5.27 -22.51 5.98
N ALA A 76 6.28 -22.53 5.10
CA ALA A 76 7.20 -23.64 4.94
C ALA A 76 8.00 -24.01 6.21
N SER A 77 8.09 -23.07 7.18
CA SER A 77 8.73 -23.31 8.49
C SER A 77 7.87 -24.21 9.40
N TYR A 78 6.59 -24.38 9.09
CA TYR A 78 5.68 -25.24 9.83
C TYR A 78 5.56 -26.59 9.12
N ARG A 79 6.22 -27.60 9.68
CA ARG A 79 6.13 -28.97 9.15
C ARG A 79 4.87 -29.66 9.66
N GLN A 80 4.21 -30.41 8.80
CA GLN A 80 3.15 -31.30 9.22
C GLN A 80 3.69 -32.34 10.22
N GLN A 81 3.05 -32.48 11.36
CA GLN A 81 3.44 -33.45 12.39
C GLN A 81 2.57 -34.68 12.34
N ILE A 82 3.21 -35.86 12.45
CA ILE A 82 2.54 -37.15 12.57
C ILE A 82 2.25 -37.44 14.05
N ARG A 83 1.40 -38.40 14.35
CA ARG A 83 1.09 -38.83 15.72
C ARG A 83 2.36 -39.07 16.53
N GLY A 84 2.44 -38.50 17.75
CA GLY A 84 3.61 -38.56 18.64
C GLY A 84 4.67 -37.48 18.42
N GLY A 85 4.48 -36.56 17.47
CA GLY A 85 5.37 -35.40 17.30
C GLY A 85 5.27 -34.42 18.47
N LYS A 86 6.40 -33.81 18.87
CA LYS A 86 6.41 -32.69 19.83
C LYS A 86 5.89 -31.43 19.11
N GLY A 87 4.89 -30.75 19.66
CA GLY A 87 4.40 -29.48 19.14
C GLY A 87 5.51 -28.45 18.91
N ARG A 88 5.24 -27.42 18.14
CA ARG A 88 6.19 -26.35 17.84
C ARG A 88 5.75 -25.04 18.51
N MET A 89 6.70 -24.35 19.13
CA MET A 89 6.42 -23.03 19.73
C MET A 89 6.24 -22.01 18.60
N GLY A 90 5.05 -21.40 18.50
CA GLY A 90 4.76 -20.39 17.48
C GLY A 90 5.38 -19.03 17.76
N MET A 91 5.50 -18.65 19.05
CA MET A 91 6.07 -17.39 19.50
C MET A 91 6.57 -17.55 20.94
N LYS A 92 7.70 -16.91 21.28
CA LYS A 92 8.14 -16.80 22.67
C LYS A 92 7.43 -15.60 23.31
N THR A 93 6.53 -15.88 24.21
CA THR A 93 5.77 -14.87 24.97
C THR A 93 6.37 -14.67 26.37
N ARG A 94 6.02 -13.58 27.06
CA ARG A 94 6.27 -13.41 28.51
C ARG A 94 5.29 -14.24 29.31
N ALA A 95 5.50 -14.38 30.62
CA ALA A 95 4.70 -15.25 31.48
C ALA A 95 3.20 -14.94 31.48
N GLU A 96 2.82 -13.69 31.21
CA GLU A 96 1.42 -13.22 31.21
C GLU A 96 0.87 -12.99 29.78
N ASP A 97 1.63 -13.31 28.73
CA ASP A 97 1.25 -13.09 27.32
C ASP A 97 1.03 -14.43 26.63
N PHE A 98 0.07 -14.49 25.73
CA PHE A 98 -0.27 -15.70 24.96
C PHE A 98 -0.59 -15.34 23.51
N ILE A 99 -0.58 -16.33 22.63
CA ILE A 99 -0.96 -16.16 21.23
C ILE A 99 -2.50 -16.05 21.19
N GLU A 100 -2.99 -14.89 20.79
CA GLU A 100 -4.41 -14.63 20.68
C GLU A 100 -4.94 -14.97 19.29
N ARG A 101 -4.16 -14.63 18.23
CA ARG A 101 -4.56 -14.88 16.85
C ARG A 101 -3.43 -15.48 16.03
N LEU A 102 -3.81 -16.43 15.19
CA LEU A 102 -2.92 -17.06 14.22
C LEU A 102 -3.70 -17.28 12.93
N PHE A 103 -3.21 -16.75 11.81
CA PHE A 103 -3.83 -16.94 10.50
C PHE A 103 -2.78 -16.93 9.40
N VAL A 104 -3.14 -17.45 8.23
CA VAL A 104 -2.28 -17.48 7.04
C VAL A 104 -2.69 -16.35 6.12
N ALA A 105 -1.71 -15.65 5.57
CA ALA A 105 -1.91 -14.59 4.58
C ALA A 105 -0.77 -14.59 3.56
N SER A 106 -1.03 -14.08 2.35
CA SER A 106 0.02 -13.82 1.37
C SER A 106 0.84 -12.60 1.77
N THR A 107 2.13 -12.56 1.41
CA THR A 107 3.01 -11.39 1.63
C THR A 107 2.45 -10.09 1.08
N HIS A 108 1.71 -10.13 -0.03
CA HIS A 108 1.11 -8.97 -0.70
C HIS A 108 -0.29 -8.60 -0.18
N SER A 109 -0.87 -9.43 0.70
CA SER A 109 -2.16 -9.16 1.32
C SER A 109 -2.12 -7.94 2.24
N TYR A 110 -3.29 -7.34 2.46
CA TYR A 110 -3.49 -6.32 3.48
C TYR A 110 -4.03 -6.92 4.77
N ILE A 111 -3.65 -6.32 5.88
CA ILE A 111 -4.31 -6.50 7.16
C ILE A 111 -4.99 -5.19 7.51
N LEU A 112 -6.32 -5.23 7.60
CA LEU A 112 -7.12 -4.13 8.10
C LEU A 112 -7.11 -4.20 9.62
N VAL A 113 -6.53 -3.17 10.25
CA VAL A 113 -6.41 -3.04 11.70
C VAL A 113 -7.50 -2.09 12.17
N TYR A 114 -8.50 -2.60 12.85
CA TYR A 114 -9.60 -1.81 13.39
C TYR A 114 -9.31 -1.41 14.84
N SER A 115 -9.46 -0.13 15.15
CA SER A 115 -9.33 0.38 16.52
C SER A 115 -10.66 0.36 17.26
N ASN A 116 -10.61 0.31 18.60
CA ASN A 116 -11.79 0.43 19.47
C ASN A 116 -12.58 1.73 19.25
N LYS A 117 -11.94 2.78 18.71
CA LYS A 117 -12.57 4.05 18.34
C LYS A 117 -13.21 4.05 16.94
N GLY A 118 -13.28 2.90 16.27
CA GLY A 118 -13.94 2.73 14.98
C GLY A 118 -13.13 3.22 13.78
N LYS A 119 -11.83 3.44 13.92
CA LYS A 119 -10.94 3.69 12.79
C LYS A 119 -10.38 2.40 12.22
N VAL A 120 -10.01 2.43 10.94
CA VAL A 120 -9.27 1.38 10.25
C VAL A 120 -7.94 1.91 9.76
N HIS A 121 -6.91 1.11 9.95
CA HIS A 121 -5.56 1.31 9.42
C HIS A 121 -5.20 0.14 8.53
N TRP A 122 -4.33 0.38 7.54
CA TRP A 122 -3.83 -0.64 6.62
C TRP A 122 -2.41 -1.01 6.99
N LEU A 123 -2.12 -2.28 6.91
CA LEU A 123 -0.80 -2.83 7.10
C LEU A 123 -0.56 -3.87 6.01
N LYS A 124 0.48 -3.71 5.20
CA LYS A 124 0.89 -4.74 4.26
C LYS A 124 1.57 -5.88 5.02
N VAL A 125 1.26 -7.12 4.64
CA VAL A 125 1.84 -8.29 5.32
C VAL A 125 3.36 -8.31 5.22
N TYR A 126 3.95 -7.83 4.12
CA TYR A 126 5.40 -7.76 3.99
C TYR A 126 6.08 -6.75 4.93
N GLU A 127 5.36 -5.75 5.46
CA GLU A 127 5.87 -4.79 6.45
C GLU A 127 5.99 -5.39 7.86
N ILE A 128 5.28 -6.49 8.11
CA ILE A 128 5.39 -7.23 9.38
C ILE A 128 6.75 -7.89 9.44
N PRO A 129 7.49 -7.77 10.58
CA PRO A 129 8.82 -8.35 10.68
C PRO A 129 8.81 -9.87 10.49
N ASP A 130 9.69 -10.33 9.61
CA ASP A 130 9.97 -11.76 9.43
C ASP A 130 10.86 -12.23 10.57
N VAL A 131 10.34 -13.07 11.43
CA VAL A 131 11.03 -13.53 12.64
C VAL A 131 10.84 -15.04 12.77
N ALA A 132 11.93 -15.73 13.11
CA ALA A 132 11.93 -17.17 13.38
C ALA A 132 10.83 -17.56 14.38
N THR A 133 10.41 -18.83 14.36
CA THR A 133 9.29 -19.34 15.16
C THR A 133 9.38 -18.98 16.65
N ALA A 134 10.56 -18.97 17.24
CA ALA A 134 10.77 -18.61 18.65
C ALA A 134 10.84 -17.09 18.93
N GLY A 135 10.93 -16.24 17.90
CA GLY A 135 11.03 -14.78 18.10
C GLY A 135 9.69 -14.12 18.45
N ARG A 136 9.74 -12.93 19.03
CA ARG A 136 8.56 -12.21 19.54
C ARG A 136 7.92 -11.27 18.51
N GLY A 137 8.69 -10.72 17.56
CA GLY A 137 8.19 -9.73 16.60
C GLY A 137 8.20 -8.28 17.14
N LYS A 138 7.39 -7.40 16.51
CA LYS A 138 7.23 -6.00 16.91
C LYS A 138 5.82 -5.75 17.45
N HIS A 139 5.68 -4.74 18.28
CA HIS A 139 4.38 -4.31 18.77
C HIS A 139 3.60 -3.59 17.65
N ILE A 140 2.31 -3.83 17.56
CA ILE A 140 1.44 -3.34 16.48
C ILE A 140 1.42 -1.80 16.39
N THR A 141 1.55 -1.10 17.52
CA THR A 141 1.65 0.37 17.56
C THR A 141 2.90 0.92 16.87
N SER A 142 3.93 0.07 16.67
CA SER A 142 5.12 0.44 15.89
C SER A 142 4.96 0.18 14.39
N LEU A 143 3.90 -0.50 13.99
CA LEU A 143 3.58 -0.83 12.59
C LEU A 143 2.47 0.04 12.02
N VAL A 144 1.55 0.51 12.88
CA VAL A 144 0.43 1.38 12.48
C VAL A 144 0.33 2.60 13.40
N ASN A 145 -0.04 3.75 12.84
CA ASN A 145 -0.17 5.01 13.57
C ASN A 145 -1.47 5.06 14.36
N LEU A 146 -1.53 4.38 15.50
CA LEU A 146 -2.65 4.50 16.44
C LEU A 146 -2.54 5.80 17.22
N ALA A 147 -3.66 6.50 17.42
CA ALA A 147 -3.71 7.69 18.29
C ALA A 147 -3.68 7.30 19.76
N ASP A 148 -3.38 8.28 20.63
CA ASP A 148 -3.35 8.05 22.06
C ASP A 148 -4.68 7.49 22.59
N GLY A 149 -4.59 6.42 23.35
CA GLY A 149 -5.75 5.69 23.90
C GLY A 149 -6.51 4.83 22.89
N GLU A 150 -6.05 4.72 21.64
CA GLU A 150 -6.59 3.72 20.72
C GLU A 150 -5.99 2.33 20.98
N LYS A 151 -6.86 1.33 20.99
CA LYS A 151 -6.50 -0.09 21.11
C LYS A 151 -6.97 -0.85 19.87
N VAL A 152 -6.28 -1.91 19.53
CA VAL A 152 -6.70 -2.79 18.44
C VAL A 152 -7.89 -3.62 18.90
N ALA A 153 -9.01 -3.51 18.17
CA ALA A 153 -10.22 -4.28 18.42
C ALA A 153 -10.30 -5.51 17.52
N ALA A 154 -9.95 -5.35 16.23
CA ALA A 154 -10.03 -6.46 15.29
C ALA A 154 -8.94 -6.36 14.21
N LEU A 155 -8.60 -7.54 13.66
CA LEU A 155 -7.68 -7.71 12.54
C LEU A 155 -8.37 -8.54 11.47
N VAL A 156 -8.42 -8.04 10.24
CA VAL A 156 -9.02 -8.72 9.10
C VAL A 156 -7.98 -8.80 7.98
N SER A 157 -7.63 -10.00 7.57
CA SER A 157 -6.75 -10.21 6.41
C SER A 157 -7.57 -10.22 5.13
N VAL A 158 -7.14 -9.41 4.15
CA VAL A 158 -7.76 -9.32 2.83
C VAL A 158 -6.69 -9.40 1.75
N ARG A 159 -6.96 -10.16 0.70
CA ARG A 159 -6.01 -10.29 -0.42
C ARG A 159 -5.95 -9.01 -1.22
N GLU A 160 -7.10 -8.49 -1.60
CA GLU A 160 -7.27 -7.28 -2.41
C GLU A 160 -8.35 -6.40 -1.81
N LEU A 161 -8.16 -5.08 -1.91
CA LEU A 161 -9.11 -4.08 -1.41
C LEU A 161 -10.12 -3.63 -2.47
N ALA A 162 -9.78 -3.79 -3.76
CA ALA A 162 -10.69 -3.56 -4.86
C ALA A 162 -11.68 -4.72 -5.00
N ASP A 163 -12.88 -4.44 -5.46
CA ASP A 163 -13.81 -5.48 -5.87
C ASP A 163 -13.15 -6.22 -7.05
N GLU A 164 -12.81 -7.50 -6.85
CA GLU A 164 -12.36 -8.36 -7.94
C GLU A 164 -13.47 -8.38 -8.98
N LYS A 165 -13.16 -7.97 -10.21
CA LYS A 165 -14.07 -8.05 -11.36
C LYS A 165 -14.27 -9.51 -11.84
N GLU A 166 -13.99 -10.48 -11.01
CA GLU A 166 -14.29 -11.88 -11.30
C GLU A 166 -15.77 -12.13 -11.09
N ASP A 167 -16.50 -12.07 -12.19
CA ASP A 167 -17.88 -12.52 -12.24
C ASP A 167 -17.94 -14.03 -11.95
N ILE A 168 -18.54 -14.39 -10.84
CA ILE A 168 -18.82 -15.80 -10.53
C ILE A 168 -20.04 -16.22 -11.35
N ARG A 169 -19.83 -17.11 -12.31
CA ARG A 169 -20.93 -17.71 -13.10
C ARG A 169 -21.51 -18.90 -12.35
N VAL A 170 -22.78 -18.78 -11.96
CA VAL A 170 -23.56 -19.89 -11.43
C VAL A 170 -24.73 -20.16 -12.39
N GLY A 171 -24.57 -21.16 -13.24
CA GLY A 171 -25.52 -21.47 -14.31
C GLY A 171 -25.57 -20.39 -15.40
N ARG A 172 -26.71 -19.70 -15.55
CA ARG A 172 -26.93 -18.59 -16.50
C ARG A 172 -26.75 -17.19 -15.88
N GLU A 173 -26.56 -17.11 -14.58
CA GLU A 173 -26.47 -15.84 -13.86
C GLU A 173 -25.01 -15.54 -13.51
N THR A 174 -24.64 -14.27 -13.64
CA THR A 174 -23.31 -13.74 -13.31
C THR A 174 -23.43 -12.88 -12.06
N TYR A 175 -22.69 -13.19 -11.02
CA TYR A 175 -22.67 -12.45 -9.76
C TYR A 175 -21.31 -11.78 -9.60
N ALA A 176 -21.30 -10.47 -9.31
CA ALA A 176 -20.09 -9.77 -8.92
C ALA A 176 -19.63 -10.27 -7.52
N LYS A 177 -18.35 -10.63 -7.39
CA LYS A 177 -17.76 -11.03 -6.11
C LYS A 177 -17.53 -9.80 -5.25
N GLU A 178 -18.54 -9.40 -4.49
CA GLU A 178 -18.45 -8.26 -3.57
C GLU A 178 -18.01 -8.73 -2.18
N GLY A 179 -16.92 -8.17 -1.68
CA GLY A 179 -16.46 -8.35 -0.29
C GLY A 179 -17.10 -7.33 0.64
N TYR A 180 -17.50 -7.78 1.83
CA TYR A 180 -18.03 -6.90 2.88
C TYR A 180 -17.33 -7.15 4.20
N VAL A 181 -17.17 -6.07 4.99
CA VAL A 181 -16.77 -6.15 6.40
C VAL A 181 -17.97 -5.80 7.27
N ILE A 182 -18.18 -6.59 8.31
CA ILE A 182 -19.25 -6.38 9.29
C ILE A 182 -18.58 -5.94 10.59
N LEU A 183 -18.89 -4.72 11.04
CA LEU A 183 -18.37 -4.13 12.26
C LEU A 183 -19.42 -4.21 13.37
N ALA A 184 -19.03 -4.62 14.57
CA ALA A 184 -19.90 -4.69 15.73
C ALA A 184 -19.34 -3.93 16.93
N THR A 185 -20.20 -3.19 17.65
CA THR A 185 -19.84 -2.44 18.85
C THR A 185 -20.35 -3.08 20.13
N LEU A 186 -19.76 -2.67 21.25
CA LEU A 186 -20.14 -3.17 22.60
C LEU A 186 -21.63 -2.95 22.92
N LYS A 187 -22.20 -1.82 22.47
CA LYS A 187 -23.64 -1.50 22.65
C LYS A 187 -24.55 -2.15 21.59
N GLY A 188 -24.04 -3.11 20.80
CA GLY A 188 -24.86 -3.89 19.85
C GLY A 188 -25.16 -3.19 18.53
N ARG A 189 -24.44 -2.11 18.17
CA ARG A 189 -24.56 -1.51 16.84
C ARG A 189 -23.78 -2.33 15.83
N ILE A 190 -24.39 -2.60 14.68
CA ILE A 190 -23.79 -3.38 13.59
C ILE A 190 -23.79 -2.53 12.33
N LYS A 191 -22.68 -2.54 11.60
CA LYS A 191 -22.52 -1.88 10.29
C LYS A 191 -21.89 -2.82 9.29
N LYS A 192 -22.53 -2.99 8.12
CA LYS A 192 -21.97 -3.69 6.96
C LYS A 192 -21.40 -2.65 6.00
N THR A 193 -20.15 -2.79 5.59
CA THR A 193 -19.46 -1.89 4.67
C THR A 193 -18.80 -2.69 3.55
N ARG A 194 -18.88 -2.23 2.29
CA ARG A 194 -18.17 -2.86 1.17
C ARG A 194 -16.67 -2.76 1.38
N LEU A 195 -15.94 -3.80 0.99
CA LEU A 195 -14.47 -3.82 1.10
C LEU A 195 -13.81 -2.72 0.25
N SER A 196 -14.38 -2.43 -0.92
CA SER A 196 -13.94 -1.35 -1.82
C SER A 196 -13.99 0.05 -1.17
N ALA A 197 -14.81 0.27 -0.14
CA ALA A 197 -14.78 1.51 0.63
C ALA A 197 -13.45 1.74 1.37
N PHE A 198 -12.63 0.71 1.50
CA PHE A 198 -11.30 0.74 2.12
C PHE A 198 -10.17 0.69 1.10
N SER A 199 -10.42 0.92 -0.19
CA SER A 199 -9.42 0.84 -1.28
C SER A 199 -8.37 1.95 -1.28
N ASN A 200 -8.58 3.04 -0.54
CA ASN A 200 -7.65 4.17 -0.46
C ASN A 200 -6.93 4.23 0.89
N PRO A 201 -5.78 3.54 1.04
CA PRO A 201 -5.00 3.54 2.27
C PRO A 201 -4.53 4.94 2.66
N MET A 202 -4.68 5.31 3.92
CA MET A 202 -4.16 6.55 4.49
C MET A 202 -3.36 6.26 5.75
N ALA A 203 -2.17 6.85 5.88
CA ALA A 203 -1.28 6.62 7.02
C ALA A 203 -1.92 6.95 8.40
N ARG A 204 -2.83 7.94 8.44
CA ARG A 204 -3.59 8.33 9.66
C ARG A 204 -4.81 7.45 9.94
N GLY A 205 -5.10 6.47 9.09
CA GLY A 205 -6.35 5.70 9.11
C GLY A 205 -7.57 6.52 8.65
N ILE A 206 -8.69 5.84 8.47
CA ILE A 206 -10.00 6.47 8.19
C ILE A 206 -11.05 5.98 9.18
N ILE A 207 -12.14 6.72 9.32
CA ILE A 207 -13.27 6.32 10.16
C ILE A 207 -14.08 5.25 9.41
N ALA A 208 -14.02 4.01 9.90
CA ALA A 208 -14.82 2.90 9.38
C ALA A 208 -16.24 2.91 9.96
N MET A 209 -16.38 3.30 11.24
CA MET A 209 -17.65 3.41 11.94
C MET A 209 -17.59 4.54 12.97
N ASN A 210 -18.60 5.40 13.00
CA ASN A 210 -18.73 6.40 14.06
C ASN A 210 -19.18 5.71 15.35
N ILE A 211 -18.36 5.81 16.37
CA ILE A 211 -18.61 5.25 17.70
C ILE A 211 -19.19 6.36 18.58
N GLY A 212 -20.30 6.09 19.26
CA GLY A 212 -20.92 6.99 20.21
C GLY A 212 -20.21 7.00 21.57
N ASP A 213 -20.56 7.98 22.41
CA ASP A 213 -19.96 8.12 23.73
C ASP A 213 -20.19 6.86 24.60
N GLY A 214 -19.10 6.38 25.17
CA GLY A 214 -19.11 5.17 26.02
C GLY A 214 -19.40 3.87 25.26
N ASP A 215 -19.26 3.86 23.92
CA ASP A 215 -19.32 2.66 23.08
C ASP A 215 -17.92 2.36 22.52
N GLU A 216 -17.64 1.14 22.15
CA GLU A 216 -16.39 0.70 21.57
C GLU A 216 -16.61 -0.33 20.47
N LEU A 217 -15.78 -0.32 19.44
CA LEU A 217 -15.74 -1.40 18.47
C LEU A 217 -15.11 -2.64 19.13
N ILE A 218 -15.75 -3.79 19.00
CA ILE A 218 -15.28 -5.05 19.60
C ILE A 218 -14.91 -6.10 18.56
N SER A 219 -15.48 -6.02 17.35
CA SER A 219 -15.23 -7.00 16.29
C SER A 219 -15.41 -6.42 14.89
N ALA A 220 -14.72 -7.05 13.95
CA ALA A 220 -14.86 -6.83 12.51
C ALA A 220 -14.73 -8.17 11.76
#